data_a942d5c92a8a22508db2c2dac84b95a4
#
_entry.id   a942d5c92a8a22508db2c2dac84b95a4
#
_cell.length_a   1.000
_cell.length_b   1.000
_cell.length_c   1.000
_cell.angle_alpha   90.00
_cell.angle_beta   90.00
_cell.angle_gamma   90.00
#
_symmetry.space_group_name_H-M   'P 1'
#
loop_
_entity.id
_entity.type
_entity.pdbx_description
1 polymer ?
#
loop_
_entity_poly.entity_id
_entity_poly.type
_entity_poly.pdbx_seq_one_letter_code
_entity_poly.pdbx_strand_id
1 'polypeptide(L)'
;HAPDWKPFFPLLVFHSLFTACAMPWLDLRGLWVLPGGDILRWAGLLVMAAGVVLRLGPLAALGRRFASVVALQPDHILTTTGWYARVRHPSYLGILLMDLGFVGVFRCGPAVALLPVVFWMFKRRMDVEEEFLTRRFGDEYRAYAARTARLVPGVY
;
A
#
# COMPACT_ATOMS: atom_id res chain seq x y z
N HIS A 1 -21.88 9.16 -3.42
CA HIS A 1 -21.26 9.31 -2.11
C HIS A 1 -19.84 8.78 -2.19
N ALA A 2 -18.85 9.59 -1.79
CA ALA A 2 -17.50 9.13 -1.56
C ALA A 2 -17.53 8.10 -0.42
N PRO A 3 -16.76 7.01 -0.52
CA PRO A 3 -16.74 6.00 0.51
C PRO A 3 -16.24 6.57 1.83
N ASP A 4 -16.93 6.25 2.91
CA ASP A 4 -16.60 6.77 4.24
C ASP A 4 -15.38 6.04 4.82
N TRP A 5 -14.25 6.77 4.87
CA TRP A 5 -12.99 6.32 5.46
C TRP A 5 -12.89 6.57 6.97
N LYS A 6 -13.84 7.31 7.53
CA LYS A 6 -13.81 7.68 8.95
C LYS A 6 -13.63 6.49 9.90
N PRO A 7 -14.29 5.32 9.69
CA PRO A 7 -14.11 4.18 10.59
C PRO A 7 -12.71 3.59 10.57
N PHE A 8 -11.93 3.77 9.47
CA PHE A 8 -10.56 3.24 9.36
C PHE A 8 -9.50 4.22 9.86
N PHE A 9 -9.85 5.49 10.08
CA PHE A 9 -8.91 6.52 10.50
C PHE A 9 -8.18 6.20 11.81
N PRO A 10 -8.85 5.74 12.89
CA PRO A 10 -8.18 5.37 14.12
C PRO A 10 -7.17 4.24 13.95
N LEU A 11 -7.49 3.26 13.09
CA LEU A 11 -6.60 2.15 12.81
C LEU A 11 -5.36 2.58 12.00
N LEU A 12 -5.52 3.51 11.07
CA LEU A 12 -4.40 4.13 10.34
C LEU A 12 -3.48 4.92 11.28
N VAL A 13 -4.05 5.70 12.19
CA VAL A 13 -3.29 6.45 13.19
C VAL A 13 -2.54 5.49 14.11
N PHE A 14 -3.22 4.47 14.63
CA PHE A 14 -2.58 3.44 15.45
C PHE A 14 -1.41 2.77 14.71
N HIS A 15 -1.65 2.32 13.47
CA HIS A 15 -0.61 1.70 12.64
C HIS A 15 0.59 2.64 12.44
N SER A 16 0.34 3.91 12.11
CA SER A 16 1.40 4.90 11.91
C SER A 16 2.21 5.16 13.19
N LEU A 17 1.55 5.28 14.34
CA LEU A 17 2.22 5.44 15.63
C LEU A 17 2.99 4.18 16.04
N PHE A 18 2.42 3.01 15.79
CA PHE A 18 3.09 1.74 16.07
C PHE A 18 4.37 1.60 15.23
N THR A 19 4.31 1.84 13.92
CA THR A 19 5.48 1.74 13.03
C THR A 19 6.53 2.80 13.34
N ALA A 20 6.13 4.04 13.61
CA ALA A 20 7.04 5.15 13.84
C ALA A 20 7.69 5.15 15.25
N CYS A 21 6.98 4.67 16.26
CA CYS A 21 7.43 4.78 17.66
C CYS A 21 7.65 3.42 18.33
N ALA A 22 6.66 2.50 18.26
CA ALA A 22 6.73 1.25 19.01
C ALA A 22 7.74 0.28 18.41
N MET A 23 7.80 0.14 17.09
CA MET A 23 8.75 -0.80 16.47
C MET A 23 10.22 -0.43 16.73
N PRO A 24 10.68 0.84 16.55
CA PRO A 24 12.04 1.24 16.91
C PRO A 24 12.32 1.05 18.41
N TRP A 25 11.35 1.37 19.25
CA TRP A 25 11.50 1.25 20.71
C TRP A 25 11.65 -0.22 21.14
N LEU A 26 10.85 -1.14 20.60
CA LEU A 26 10.94 -2.58 20.85
C LEU A 26 12.29 -3.13 20.42
N ASP A 27 12.79 -2.74 19.24
CA ASP A 27 14.09 -3.16 18.75
C ASP A 27 15.24 -2.65 19.61
N LEU A 28 15.21 -1.37 20.02
CA LEU A 28 16.20 -0.78 20.93
C LEU A 28 16.24 -1.46 22.29
N ARG A 29 15.11 -1.98 22.78
CA ARG A 29 15.00 -2.72 24.03
C ARG A 29 15.29 -4.21 23.89
N GLY A 30 15.49 -4.70 22.67
CA GLY A 30 15.66 -6.13 22.38
C GLY A 30 14.43 -6.98 22.70
N LEU A 31 13.21 -6.37 22.72
CA LEU A 31 11.96 -7.04 23.05
C LEU A 31 11.31 -7.63 21.81
N TRP A 32 10.94 -8.93 21.86
CA TRP A 32 10.25 -9.66 20.80
C TRP A 32 10.90 -9.53 19.41
N VAL A 33 12.24 -9.57 19.44
CA VAL A 33 13.07 -9.37 18.25
C VAL A 33 13.12 -10.63 17.40
N LEU A 34 12.86 -10.50 16.11
CA LEU A 34 12.98 -11.59 15.14
C LEU A 34 14.46 -12.03 15.00
N PRO A 35 14.74 -13.33 14.84
CA PRO A 35 16.07 -13.83 14.49
C PRO A 35 16.51 -13.35 13.11
N GLY A 36 17.82 -13.34 12.84
CA GLY A 36 18.37 -12.97 11.52
C GLY A 36 19.33 -11.78 11.57
N GLY A 37 19.44 -11.09 12.71
CA GLY A 37 20.43 -10.04 12.93
C GLY A 37 20.45 -8.96 11.84
N ASP A 38 21.66 -8.56 11.44
CA ASP A 38 21.85 -7.50 10.44
C ASP A 38 21.42 -7.93 9.02
N ILE A 39 21.46 -9.24 8.71
CA ILE A 39 20.99 -9.73 7.40
C ILE A 39 19.51 -9.38 7.22
N LEU A 40 18.68 -9.60 8.26
CA LEU A 40 17.26 -9.26 8.19
C LEU A 40 17.04 -7.75 8.08
N ARG A 41 17.87 -6.93 8.77
CA ARG A 41 17.83 -5.46 8.67
C ARG A 41 18.13 -4.97 7.25
N TRP A 42 19.20 -5.46 6.63
CA TRP A 42 19.58 -5.08 5.28
C TRP A 42 18.55 -5.54 4.25
N ALA A 43 18.05 -6.77 4.38
CA ALA A 43 16.96 -7.26 3.54
C ALA A 43 15.70 -6.39 3.68
N GLY A 44 15.32 -6.06 4.92
CA GLY A 44 14.21 -5.14 5.21
C GLY A 44 14.40 -3.76 4.59
N LEU A 45 15.61 -3.21 4.66
CA LEU A 45 15.93 -1.91 4.05
C LEU A 45 15.78 -1.95 2.52
N LEU A 46 16.24 -3.01 1.87
CA LEU A 46 16.09 -3.17 0.41
C LEU A 46 14.61 -3.29 0.02
N VAL A 47 13.82 -4.08 0.75
CA VAL A 47 12.37 -4.21 0.52
C VAL A 47 11.67 -2.86 0.74
N MET A 48 12.03 -2.13 1.79
CA MET A 48 11.49 -0.80 2.06
C MET A 48 11.84 0.20 0.94
N ALA A 49 13.08 0.20 0.46
CA ALA A 49 13.50 1.06 -0.65
C ALA A 49 12.71 0.76 -1.93
N ALA A 50 12.51 -0.52 -2.27
CA ALA A 50 11.64 -0.93 -3.37
C ALA A 50 10.20 -0.45 -3.16
N GLY A 51 9.69 -0.55 -1.93
CA GLY A 51 8.38 -0.04 -1.54
C GLY A 51 8.25 1.47 -1.75
N VAL A 52 9.27 2.25 -1.37
CA VAL A 52 9.31 3.70 -1.59
C VAL A 52 9.25 4.04 -3.08
N VAL A 53 9.99 3.35 -3.92
CA VAL A 53 9.97 3.55 -5.38
C VAL A 53 8.58 3.25 -5.94
N LEU A 54 7.97 2.12 -5.56
CA LEU A 54 6.61 1.75 -5.98
C LEU A 54 5.53 2.65 -5.38
N ARG A 55 5.80 3.33 -4.27
CA ARG A 55 4.88 4.31 -3.68
C ARG A 55 4.96 5.65 -4.40
N LEU A 56 6.16 6.19 -4.57
CA LEU A 56 6.36 7.54 -5.08
C LEU A 56 6.35 7.62 -6.62
N GLY A 57 6.84 6.59 -7.32
CA GLY A 57 6.89 6.58 -8.78
C GLY A 57 5.51 6.72 -9.44
N PRO A 58 4.52 5.88 -9.10
CA PRO A 58 3.15 6.02 -9.60
C PRO A 58 2.50 7.35 -9.22
N LEU A 59 2.74 7.85 -7.99
CA LEU A 59 2.22 9.14 -7.54
C LEU A 59 2.78 10.29 -8.34
N ALA A 60 4.10 10.29 -8.56
CA ALA A 60 4.76 11.30 -9.40
C ALA A 60 4.27 11.25 -10.85
N ALA A 61 4.05 10.03 -11.40
CA ALA A 61 3.51 9.85 -12.74
C ALA A 61 2.08 10.37 -12.90
N LEU A 62 1.24 10.26 -11.86
CA LEU A 62 -0.11 10.82 -11.84
C LEU A 62 -0.09 12.34 -11.68
N GLY A 63 0.90 12.90 -10.96
CA GLY A 63 1.03 14.32 -10.72
C GLY A 63 -0.26 14.94 -10.19
N ARG A 64 -0.78 15.98 -10.88
CA ARG A 64 -2.03 16.67 -10.51
C ARG A 64 -3.30 15.81 -10.62
N ARG A 65 -3.23 14.66 -11.31
CA ARG A 65 -4.34 13.69 -11.41
C ARG A 65 -4.48 12.80 -10.17
N PHE A 66 -3.48 12.83 -9.28
CA PHE A 66 -3.56 12.11 -8.02
C PHE A 66 -4.52 12.84 -7.07
N ALA A 67 -5.62 12.16 -6.72
CA ALA A 67 -6.48 12.58 -5.63
C ALA A 67 -6.26 11.60 -4.45
N SER A 68 -5.80 12.10 -3.31
CA SER A 68 -5.63 11.31 -2.08
C SER A 68 -6.98 10.86 -1.49
N VAL A 69 -8.04 11.56 -1.86
CA VAL A 69 -9.43 11.19 -1.61
C VAL A 69 -9.99 10.66 -2.92
N VAL A 70 -10.82 9.61 -2.86
CA VAL A 70 -11.60 9.11 -4.02
C VAL A 70 -12.62 10.21 -4.36
N ALA A 71 -12.14 11.30 -4.96
CA ALA A 71 -12.93 12.45 -5.37
C ALA A 71 -12.73 12.69 -6.87
N LEU A 72 -13.84 12.90 -7.57
CA LEU A 72 -13.83 13.23 -8.99
C LEU A 72 -13.19 14.60 -9.19
N GLN A 73 -12.14 14.63 -9.98
CA GLN A 73 -11.81 15.85 -10.73
C GLN A 73 -12.64 15.84 -12.02
N PRO A 74 -13.10 16.99 -12.51
CA PRO A 74 -13.95 17.06 -13.70
C PRO A 74 -13.35 16.38 -14.94
N ASP A 75 -12.02 16.39 -15.06
CA ASP A 75 -11.25 15.86 -16.20
C ASP A 75 -10.54 14.53 -15.88
N HIS A 76 -11.14 13.69 -15.04
CA HIS A 76 -10.52 12.43 -14.64
C HIS A 76 -10.50 11.44 -15.84
N ILE A 77 -9.29 11.15 -16.33
CA ILE A 77 -9.02 10.16 -17.38
C ILE A 77 -8.46 8.90 -16.72
N LEU A 78 -8.94 7.73 -17.15
CA LEU A 78 -8.42 6.45 -16.70
C LEU A 78 -6.96 6.28 -17.15
N THR A 79 -6.03 6.23 -16.20
CA THR A 79 -4.60 6.01 -16.48
C THR A 79 -4.32 4.52 -16.54
N THR A 80 -3.98 4.01 -17.74
CA THR A 80 -3.74 2.57 -18.00
C THR A 80 -2.33 2.28 -18.50
N THR A 81 -1.43 3.28 -18.48
CA THR A 81 -0.06 3.20 -19.03
C THR A 81 1.00 3.33 -17.94
N GLY A 82 2.26 3.11 -18.29
CA GLY A 82 3.39 3.21 -17.37
C GLY A 82 3.27 2.22 -16.21
N TRP A 83 3.33 2.71 -14.97
CA TRP A 83 3.18 1.91 -13.75
C TRP A 83 1.87 1.12 -13.71
N TYR A 84 0.81 1.66 -14.32
CA TYR A 84 -0.55 1.10 -14.34
C TYR A 84 -0.78 0.13 -15.49
N ALA A 85 0.20 -0.09 -16.37
CA ALA A 85 0.04 -0.97 -17.53
C ALA A 85 -0.16 -2.45 -17.15
N ARG A 86 0.38 -2.87 -16.01
CA ARG A 86 0.35 -4.27 -15.55
C ARG A 86 -0.29 -4.46 -14.18
N VAL A 87 -0.27 -3.42 -13.34
CA VAL A 87 -0.75 -3.44 -11.96
C VAL A 87 -1.67 -2.25 -11.75
N ARG A 88 -2.86 -2.52 -11.19
CA ARG A 88 -3.86 -1.46 -10.93
C ARG A 88 -3.51 -0.59 -9.74
N HIS A 89 -2.90 -1.19 -8.71
CA HIS A 89 -2.60 -0.50 -7.45
C HIS A 89 -1.10 -0.57 -7.08
N PRO A 90 -0.18 -0.09 -7.94
CA PRO A 90 1.25 -0.17 -7.68
C PRO A 90 1.65 0.61 -6.42
N SER A 91 0.98 1.72 -6.14
CA SER A 91 1.23 2.55 -4.96
C SER A 91 0.82 1.87 -3.66
N TYR A 92 -0.24 1.03 -3.65
CA TYR A 92 -0.61 0.22 -2.48
C TYR A 92 0.36 -0.94 -2.27
N LEU A 93 0.83 -1.58 -3.34
CA LEU A 93 1.92 -2.55 -3.24
C LEU A 93 3.16 -1.92 -2.61
N GLY A 94 3.48 -0.67 -2.99
CA GLY A 94 4.56 0.09 -2.38
C GLY A 94 4.41 0.24 -0.87
N ILE A 95 3.22 0.59 -0.37
CA ILE A 95 2.98 0.69 1.09
C ILE A 95 3.16 -0.67 1.77
N LEU A 96 2.59 -1.74 1.23
CA LEU A 96 2.70 -3.08 1.81
C LEU A 96 4.16 -3.56 1.88
N LEU A 97 4.96 -3.24 0.86
CA LEU A 97 6.39 -3.53 0.87
C LEU A 97 7.14 -2.67 1.90
N MET A 98 6.77 -1.40 2.05
CA MET A 98 7.35 -0.55 3.10
C MET A 98 7.05 -1.12 4.48
N ASP A 99 5.83 -1.54 4.76
CA ASP A 99 5.45 -2.16 6.04
C ASP A 99 6.23 -3.46 6.29
N LEU A 100 6.35 -4.31 5.28
CA LEU A 100 7.18 -5.52 5.36
C LEU A 100 8.66 -5.17 5.60
N GLY A 101 9.17 -4.15 4.92
CA GLY A 101 10.51 -3.64 5.11
C GLY A 101 10.75 -3.13 6.53
N PHE A 102 9.81 -2.38 7.12
CA PHE A 102 9.86 -1.94 8.51
C PHE A 102 9.96 -3.13 9.49
N VAL A 103 9.18 -4.20 9.26
CA VAL A 103 9.30 -5.43 10.07
C VAL A 103 10.73 -5.98 10.04
N GLY A 104 11.36 -6.01 8.88
CA GLY A 104 12.76 -6.48 8.73
C GLY A 104 13.76 -5.55 9.38
N VAL A 105 13.66 -4.24 9.14
CA VAL A 105 14.59 -3.23 9.68
C VAL A 105 14.59 -3.22 11.21
N PHE A 106 13.42 -3.21 11.82
CA PHE A 106 13.28 -3.19 13.29
C PHE A 106 13.12 -4.59 13.90
N ARG A 107 13.18 -5.63 13.11
CA ARG A 107 13.06 -7.05 13.54
C ARG A 107 11.87 -7.29 14.47
N CYS A 108 10.77 -6.57 14.26
CA CYS A 108 9.65 -6.52 15.20
C CYS A 108 8.70 -7.71 14.99
N GLY A 109 8.75 -8.70 15.89
CA GLY A 109 7.87 -9.87 15.87
C GLY A 109 6.38 -9.53 15.93
N PRO A 110 5.89 -8.66 16.84
CA PRO A 110 4.49 -8.24 16.91
C PRO A 110 3.98 -7.61 15.62
N ALA A 111 4.84 -6.93 14.86
CA ALA A 111 4.46 -6.31 13.58
C ALA A 111 4.07 -7.34 12.52
N VAL A 112 4.64 -8.55 12.56
CA VAL A 112 4.25 -9.65 11.66
C VAL A 112 2.76 -9.97 11.79
N ALA A 113 2.23 -9.97 13.02
CA ALA A 113 0.82 -10.23 13.27
C ALA A 113 -0.10 -9.09 12.77
N LEU A 114 0.42 -7.89 12.59
CA LEU A 114 -0.33 -6.75 12.05
C LEU A 114 -0.37 -6.72 10.52
N LEU A 115 0.56 -7.37 9.81
CA LEU A 115 0.60 -7.39 8.34
C LEU A 115 -0.73 -7.85 7.70
N PRO A 116 -1.40 -8.92 8.16
CA PRO A 116 -2.70 -9.32 7.61
C PRO A 116 -3.78 -8.24 7.81
N VAL A 117 -3.75 -7.53 8.93
CA VAL A 117 -4.70 -6.46 9.25
C VAL A 117 -4.48 -5.28 8.28
N VAL A 118 -3.23 -4.88 8.08
CA VAL A 118 -2.85 -3.83 7.13
C VAL A 118 -3.25 -4.22 5.70
N PHE A 119 -2.95 -5.45 5.29
CA PHE A 119 -3.38 -5.96 3.99
C PHE A 119 -4.90 -5.92 3.83
N TRP A 120 -5.67 -6.35 4.82
CA TRP A 120 -7.13 -6.31 4.81
C TRP A 120 -7.65 -4.87 4.66
N MET A 121 -7.06 -3.92 5.36
CA MET A 121 -7.42 -2.49 5.25
C MET A 121 -7.23 -1.98 3.82
N PHE A 122 -6.04 -2.23 3.23
CA PHE A 122 -5.77 -1.81 1.86
C PHE A 122 -6.61 -2.56 0.84
N LYS A 123 -6.90 -3.86 1.09
CA LYS A 123 -7.84 -4.63 0.26
C LYS A 123 -9.21 -3.95 0.22
N ARG A 124 -9.76 -3.58 1.38
CA ARG A 124 -11.04 -2.87 1.45
C ARG A 124 -10.99 -1.53 0.72
N ARG A 125 -9.89 -0.82 0.83
CA ARG A 125 -9.70 0.43 0.11
C ARG A 125 -9.68 0.24 -1.40
N MET A 126 -8.95 -0.77 -1.88
CA MET A 126 -8.94 -1.12 -3.29
C MET A 126 -10.33 -1.53 -3.80
N ASP A 127 -11.09 -2.32 -3.02
CA ASP A 127 -12.45 -2.74 -3.38
C ASP A 127 -13.34 -1.52 -3.67
N VAL A 128 -13.31 -0.55 -2.78
CA VAL A 128 -14.09 0.68 -2.91
C VAL A 128 -13.63 1.54 -4.09
N GLU A 129 -12.31 1.68 -4.28
CA GLU A 129 -11.75 2.44 -5.40
C GLU A 129 -12.11 1.80 -6.74
N GLU A 130 -12.02 0.47 -6.86
CA GLU A 130 -12.40 -0.26 -8.09
C GLU A 130 -13.90 -0.19 -8.37
N GLU A 131 -14.74 -0.25 -7.33
CA GLU A 131 -16.18 -0.05 -7.49
C GLU A 131 -16.49 1.36 -8.02
N PHE A 132 -15.83 2.37 -7.48
CA PHE A 132 -15.98 3.76 -7.94
C PHE A 132 -15.52 3.92 -9.39
N LEU A 133 -14.34 3.38 -9.75
CA LEU A 133 -13.83 3.42 -11.12
C LEU A 133 -14.73 2.66 -12.10
N THR A 134 -15.27 1.52 -11.67
CA THR A 134 -16.25 0.76 -12.47
C THR A 134 -17.54 1.55 -12.74
N ARG A 135 -18.05 2.24 -11.72
CA ARG A 135 -19.23 3.11 -11.87
C ARG A 135 -18.96 4.28 -12.82
N ARG A 136 -17.74 4.83 -12.79
CA ARG A 136 -17.37 6.01 -13.56
C ARG A 136 -17.04 5.71 -15.01
N PHE A 137 -16.24 4.65 -15.25
CA PHE A 137 -15.69 4.31 -16.57
C PHE A 137 -16.34 3.09 -17.23
N GLY A 138 -17.23 2.38 -16.52
CA GLY A 138 -18.00 1.28 -17.07
C GLY A 138 -17.14 0.19 -17.70
N ASP A 139 -17.41 -0.10 -18.98
CA ASP A 139 -16.75 -1.18 -19.72
C ASP A 139 -15.26 -0.89 -20.00
N GLU A 140 -14.86 0.37 -20.09
CA GLU A 140 -13.45 0.75 -20.23
C GLU A 140 -12.62 0.26 -19.02
N TYR A 141 -13.12 0.48 -17.79
CA TYR A 141 -12.46 -0.01 -16.59
C TYR A 141 -12.50 -1.54 -16.49
N ARG A 142 -13.62 -2.19 -16.83
CA ARG A 142 -13.72 -3.66 -16.83
C ARG A 142 -12.70 -4.29 -17.78
N ALA A 143 -12.56 -3.76 -19.00
CA ALA A 143 -11.57 -4.22 -19.97
C ALA A 143 -10.13 -4.02 -19.47
N TYR A 144 -9.85 -2.91 -18.79
CA TYR A 144 -8.57 -2.66 -18.15
C TYR A 144 -8.32 -3.65 -17.00
N ALA A 145 -9.28 -3.86 -16.13
CA ALA A 145 -9.17 -4.76 -14.99
C ALA A 145 -8.96 -6.23 -15.41
N ALA A 146 -9.56 -6.66 -16.53
CA ALA A 146 -9.42 -8.02 -17.04
C ALA A 146 -7.99 -8.37 -17.51
N ARG A 147 -7.18 -7.37 -17.90
CA ARG A 147 -5.81 -7.58 -18.43
C ARG A 147 -4.70 -7.18 -17.45
N THR A 148 -5.05 -6.70 -16.26
CA THR A 148 -4.09 -6.19 -15.27
C THR A 148 -4.28 -6.88 -13.93
N ALA A 149 -3.17 -7.11 -13.22
CA ALA A 149 -3.21 -7.61 -11.85
C ALA A 149 -3.64 -6.50 -10.88
N ARG A 150 -4.16 -6.87 -9.74
CA ARG A 150 -4.52 -5.93 -8.68
C ARG A 150 -3.28 -5.36 -8.00
N LEU A 151 -2.38 -6.23 -7.53
CA LEU A 151 -1.13 -5.90 -6.86
C LEU A 151 0.07 -6.60 -7.50
N VAL A 152 0.02 -7.93 -7.64
CA VAL A 152 1.14 -8.75 -8.08
C VAL A 152 0.72 -9.55 -9.31
N PRO A 153 1.37 -9.35 -10.48
CA PRO A 153 1.06 -10.11 -11.69
C PRO A 153 1.13 -11.63 -11.47
N GLY A 154 0.08 -12.34 -11.87
CA GLY A 154 -0.02 -13.79 -11.75
C GLY A 154 -0.41 -14.32 -10.36
N VAL A 155 -0.55 -13.44 -9.34
CA VAL A 155 -0.92 -13.84 -7.97
C VAL A 155 -2.23 -13.17 -7.54
N TYR A 156 -2.33 -11.85 -7.67
CA TYR A 156 -3.50 -11.09 -7.19
C TYR A 156 -3.67 -9.76 -7.93
#